data_989db2f504c0efed072f667c29a99528
#
_entry.id   989db2f504c0efed072f667c29a99528
#
_cell.length_a   1.000
_cell.length_b   1.000
_cell.length_c   1.000
_cell.angle_alpha   90.00
_cell.angle_beta   90.00
_cell.angle_gamma   90.00
#
_symmetry.space_group_name_H-M   'P 1'
#
loop_
_entity.id
_entity.type
_entity.pdbx_description
1 polymer ?
#
loop_
_entity_poly.entity_id
_entity_poly.type
_entity_poly.pdbx_seq_one_letter_code
_entity_poly.pdbx_strand_id
1 'polypeptide(L)'
;MAWTIPHPTPTRDFNNVVLKIKAQNPDIVIPANYYNEYVLLARTMQQQQVKPKGIYSVLGGAASSYKFVKEFPEAAKYIMDCNHWFDPRNAKAQALKKQVEGKGQFFTYEVYMNYSCVLLIADALQRAASADRAKLTAALASSTFAGHLMPYGPTKFVNGQNEGAAPVNTQVHDNDIKVILPAAFANAKPVFPMPA
;
A
#
# COMPACT_ATOMS: atom_id res chain seq x y z
N MET A 1 -15.92 -6.59 20.80
CA MET A 1 -14.80 -7.32 21.44
C MET A 1 -13.75 -7.58 20.36
N ALA A 2 -12.45 -7.44 20.64
CA ALA A 2 -11.39 -7.73 19.69
C ALA A 2 -10.71 -9.05 20.04
N TRP A 3 -10.34 -9.83 19.02
CA TRP A 3 -9.59 -11.07 19.16
C TRP A 3 -8.32 -11.00 18.32
N THR A 4 -7.28 -11.67 18.81
CA THR A 4 -6.07 -11.91 18.04
C THR A 4 -5.94 -13.40 17.76
N ILE A 5 -5.72 -13.75 16.51
CA ILE A 5 -5.50 -15.13 16.08
C ILE A 5 -4.08 -15.22 15.52
N PRO A 6 -3.09 -15.57 16.35
CA PRO A 6 -1.72 -15.72 15.90
C PRO A 6 -1.57 -16.97 15.04
N HIS A 7 -0.68 -16.90 14.07
CA HIS A 7 -0.26 -18.04 13.26
C HIS A 7 1.24 -17.92 12.94
N PRO A 8 1.94 -19.03 12.70
CA PRO A 8 3.36 -18.99 12.31
C PRO A 8 3.57 -18.45 10.92
N THR A 9 4.77 -17.97 10.65
CA THR A 9 5.23 -17.57 9.32
C THR A 9 6.37 -18.52 8.89
N PRO A 10 6.28 -19.19 7.73
CA PRO A 10 5.16 -19.17 6.78
C PRO A 10 3.99 -20.09 7.19
N THR A 11 2.76 -19.61 6.98
CA THR A 11 1.55 -20.44 7.08
C THR A 11 1.08 -20.82 5.67
N ARG A 12 0.85 -22.12 5.46
CA ARG A 12 0.45 -22.69 4.15
C ARG A 12 -1.02 -23.13 4.09
N ASP A 13 -1.73 -23.07 5.20
CA ASP A 13 -3.15 -23.40 5.31
C ASP A 13 -3.82 -22.48 6.33
N PHE A 14 -4.84 -21.74 5.87
CA PHE A 14 -5.63 -20.84 6.69
C PHE A 14 -7.04 -21.37 7.01
N ASN A 15 -7.38 -22.61 6.65
CA ASN A 15 -8.73 -23.14 6.87
C ASN A 15 -9.15 -23.01 8.34
N ASN A 16 -8.31 -23.45 9.29
CA ASN A 16 -8.63 -23.39 10.70
C ASN A 16 -8.70 -21.93 11.24
N VAL A 17 -7.85 -21.04 10.71
CA VAL A 17 -7.89 -19.61 11.06
C VAL A 17 -9.21 -19.00 10.57
N VAL A 18 -9.59 -19.27 9.33
CA VAL A 18 -10.82 -18.75 8.72
C VAL A 18 -12.07 -19.32 9.40
N LEU A 19 -12.05 -20.60 9.80
CA LEU A 19 -13.16 -21.18 10.59
C LEU A 19 -13.32 -20.47 11.94
N LYS A 20 -12.22 -20.12 12.61
CA LYS A 20 -12.26 -19.31 13.86
C LYS A 20 -12.82 -17.91 13.59
N ILE A 21 -12.40 -17.24 12.51
CA ILE A 21 -12.95 -15.94 12.11
C ILE A 21 -14.45 -16.06 11.88
N LYS A 22 -14.87 -17.08 11.13
CA LYS A 22 -16.29 -17.34 10.84
C LYS A 22 -17.12 -17.56 12.10
N ALA A 23 -16.61 -18.34 13.05
CA ALA A 23 -17.29 -18.61 14.31
C ALA A 23 -17.44 -17.36 15.19
N GLN A 24 -16.47 -16.43 15.13
CA GLN A 24 -16.51 -15.17 15.88
C GLN A 24 -17.38 -14.10 15.20
N ASN A 25 -17.63 -14.24 13.90
CA ASN A 25 -18.43 -13.32 13.08
C ASN A 25 -18.09 -11.84 13.33
N PRO A 26 -16.82 -11.43 13.13
CA PRO A 26 -16.38 -10.05 13.41
C PRO A 26 -16.94 -9.08 12.37
N ASP A 27 -17.16 -7.83 12.78
CA ASP A 27 -17.51 -6.75 11.86
C ASP A 27 -16.32 -6.40 10.94
N ILE A 28 -15.09 -6.42 11.48
CA ILE A 28 -13.87 -6.08 10.74
C ILE A 28 -12.80 -7.14 10.99
N VAL A 29 -12.12 -7.53 9.92
CA VAL A 29 -10.92 -8.37 9.97
C VAL A 29 -9.71 -7.50 9.61
N ILE A 30 -8.66 -7.56 10.45
CA ILE A 30 -7.39 -6.83 10.25
C ILE A 30 -6.27 -7.84 10.05
N PRO A 31 -5.96 -8.22 8.79
CA PRO A 31 -4.84 -9.11 8.50
C PRO A 31 -3.50 -8.39 8.66
N ALA A 32 -2.52 -9.08 9.28
CA ALA A 32 -1.14 -8.64 9.42
C ALA A 32 -0.21 -9.73 8.85
N ASN A 33 -0.19 -9.85 7.53
CA ASN A 33 0.45 -10.95 6.80
C ASN A 33 1.39 -10.41 5.71
N TYR A 34 2.43 -11.17 5.39
CA TYR A 34 3.18 -10.97 4.15
C TYR A 34 2.34 -11.36 2.92
N TYR A 35 2.79 -10.93 1.74
CA TYR A 35 2.04 -11.05 0.49
C TYR A 35 1.39 -12.42 0.25
N ASN A 36 2.18 -13.50 0.26
CA ASN A 36 1.69 -14.84 -0.09
C ASN A 36 0.65 -15.35 0.92
N GLU A 37 0.88 -15.11 2.20
CA GLU A 37 -0.04 -15.50 3.27
C GLU A 37 -1.33 -14.67 3.22
N TYR A 38 -1.20 -13.36 2.94
CA TYR A 38 -2.35 -12.48 2.79
C TYR A 38 -3.27 -12.96 1.64
N VAL A 39 -2.68 -13.24 0.47
CA VAL A 39 -3.42 -13.76 -0.68
C VAL A 39 -4.12 -15.08 -0.33
N LEU A 40 -3.42 -15.98 0.35
CA LEU A 40 -3.99 -17.27 0.77
C LEU A 40 -5.14 -17.09 1.77
N LEU A 41 -4.97 -16.22 2.77
CA LEU A 41 -6.01 -15.91 3.75
C LEU A 41 -7.25 -15.32 3.07
N ALA A 42 -7.09 -14.30 2.22
CA ALA A 42 -8.20 -13.65 1.52
C ALA A 42 -8.98 -14.63 0.63
N ARG A 43 -8.27 -15.48 -0.10
CA ARG A 43 -8.90 -16.53 -0.92
C ARG A 43 -9.62 -17.57 -0.08
N THR A 44 -9.05 -17.97 1.05
CA THR A 44 -9.69 -18.93 1.95
C THR A 44 -10.96 -18.33 2.57
N MET A 45 -10.92 -17.03 2.95
CA MET A 45 -12.11 -16.32 3.43
C MET A 45 -13.21 -16.28 2.36
N GLN A 46 -12.85 -15.95 1.12
CA GLN A 46 -13.77 -15.93 0.00
C GLN A 46 -14.38 -17.33 -0.25
N GLN A 47 -13.55 -18.37 -0.32
CA GLN A 47 -14.01 -19.76 -0.53
C GLN A 47 -14.96 -20.25 0.58
N GLN A 48 -14.70 -19.89 1.83
CA GLN A 48 -15.55 -20.24 2.98
C GLN A 48 -16.70 -19.25 3.20
N GLN A 49 -16.89 -18.29 2.30
CA GLN A 49 -17.95 -17.29 2.36
C GLN A 49 -17.97 -16.49 3.67
N VAL A 50 -16.79 -16.13 4.17
CA VAL A 50 -16.63 -15.23 5.31
C VAL A 50 -16.69 -13.81 4.82
N LYS A 51 -17.75 -13.10 5.16
CA LYS A 51 -18.06 -11.74 4.68
C LYS A 51 -18.17 -10.77 5.85
N PRO A 52 -17.05 -10.26 6.40
CA PRO A 52 -17.09 -9.20 7.39
C PRO A 52 -17.59 -7.90 6.74
N LYS A 53 -18.01 -6.93 7.55
CA LYS A 53 -18.32 -5.58 7.05
C LYS A 53 -17.12 -4.86 6.44
N GLY A 54 -15.91 -5.25 6.83
CA GLY A 54 -14.68 -4.74 6.24
C GLY A 54 -13.48 -5.63 6.47
N ILE A 55 -12.55 -5.63 5.51
CA ILE A 55 -11.20 -6.18 5.66
C ILE A 55 -10.27 -4.97 5.51
N TYR A 56 -9.49 -4.70 6.54
CA TYR A 56 -8.62 -3.52 6.56
C TYR A 56 -7.21 -3.91 6.97
N SER A 57 -6.26 -3.67 6.11
CA SER A 57 -4.84 -3.95 6.35
C SER A 57 -4.09 -2.68 6.74
N VAL A 58 -2.98 -2.88 7.41
CA VAL A 58 -1.99 -1.82 7.65
C VAL A 58 -0.65 -2.31 7.14
N LEU A 59 -0.14 -1.69 6.09
CA LEU A 59 1.06 -2.12 5.36
C LEU A 59 0.97 -3.59 4.90
N GLY A 60 -0.23 -4.05 4.60
CA GLY A 60 -0.50 -5.42 4.17
C GLY A 60 -0.13 -5.63 2.70
N GLY A 61 1.04 -6.18 2.44
CA GLY A 61 1.67 -6.25 1.14
C GLY A 61 0.82 -6.68 -0.07
N ALA A 62 -0.30 -7.41 0.12
CA ALA A 62 -1.18 -7.80 -0.98
C ALA A 62 -2.33 -6.83 -1.22
N ALA A 63 -2.90 -6.22 -0.19
CA ALA A 63 -4.10 -5.38 -0.29
C ALA A 63 -3.89 -4.15 -1.20
N SER A 64 -2.67 -3.61 -1.23
CA SER A 64 -2.25 -2.52 -2.12
C SER A 64 -1.36 -3.02 -3.27
N SER A 65 -1.63 -4.21 -3.81
CA SER A 65 -0.88 -4.80 -4.92
C SER A 65 -1.76 -5.05 -6.13
N TYR A 66 -1.43 -4.40 -7.24
CA TYR A 66 -2.09 -4.68 -8.54
C TYR A 66 -1.97 -6.14 -8.98
N LYS A 67 -0.91 -6.85 -8.57
CA LYS A 67 -0.77 -8.28 -8.83
C LYS A 67 -1.91 -9.06 -8.19
N PHE A 68 -2.15 -8.84 -6.89
CA PHE A 68 -3.24 -9.51 -6.16
C PHE A 68 -4.61 -9.19 -6.77
N VAL A 69 -4.86 -7.90 -7.04
CA VAL A 69 -6.14 -7.44 -7.61
C VAL A 69 -6.41 -8.06 -8.98
N LYS A 70 -5.39 -8.19 -9.83
CA LYS A 70 -5.54 -8.76 -11.17
C LYS A 70 -5.63 -10.29 -11.17
N GLU A 71 -4.88 -10.96 -10.30
CA GLU A 71 -4.87 -12.44 -10.23
C GLU A 71 -6.08 -12.99 -9.46
N PHE A 72 -6.59 -12.25 -8.46
CA PHE A 72 -7.67 -12.71 -7.58
C PHE A 72 -8.71 -11.61 -7.34
N PRO A 73 -9.37 -11.10 -8.38
CA PRO A 73 -10.25 -9.93 -8.29
C PRO A 73 -11.39 -10.10 -7.28
N GLU A 74 -12.01 -11.28 -7.21
CA GLU A 74 -13.11 -11.53 -6.29
C GLU A 74 -12.65 -11.58 -4.81
N ALA A 75 -11.45 -12.11 -4.55
CA ALA A 75 -10.89 -12.13 -3.20
C ALA A 75 -10.35 -10.77 -2.76
N ALA A 76 -9.99 -9.90 -3.70
CA ALA A 76 -9.47 -8.58 -3.44
C ALA A 76 -10.56 -7.49 -3.30
N LYS A 77 -11.77 -7.76 -3.78
CA LYS A 77 -12.84 -6.76 -3.93
C LYS A 77 -13.18 -6.09 -2.59
N TYR A 78 -13.18 -4.77 -2.59
CA TYR A 78 -13.46 -3.88 -1.46
C TYR A 78 -12.51 -4.00 -0.26
N ILE A 79 -11.42 -4.77 -0.35
CA ILE A 79 -10.39 -4.76 0.69
C ILE A 79 -9.77 -3.37 0.80
N MET A 80 -9.57 -2.92 2.02
CA MET A 80 -8.93 -1.65 2.36
C MET A 80 -7.50 -1.87 2.88
N ASP A 81 -6.64 -0.90 2.64
CA ASP A 81 -5.28 -0.88 3.20
C ASP A 81 -4.85 0.55 3.56
N CYS A 82 -4.07 0.69 4.62
CA CYS A 82 -3.31 1.91 4.91
C CYS A 82 -1.87 1.67 4.50
N ASN A 83 -1.43 2.31 3.42
CA ASN A 83 -0.10 2.02 2.87
C ASN A 83 0.51 3.25 2.20
N HIS A 84 1.79 3.14 1.87
CA HIS A 84 2.44 4.04 0.92
C HIS A 84 1.80 3.86 -0.45
N TRP A 85 1.48 4.98 -1.10
CA TRP A 85 0.88 4.97 -2.43
C TRP A 85 1.41 6.14 -3.24
N PHE A 86 1.28 6.10 -4.54
CA PHE A 86 1.56 7.26 -5.39
C PHE A 86 0.35 8.21 -5.43
N ASP A 87 0.60 9.49 -5.73
CA ASP A 87 -0.51 10.42 -5.97
C ASP A 87 -1.17 10.09 -7.34
N PRO A 88 -2.42 9.64 -7.35
CA PRO A 88 -3.10 9.27 -8.61
C PRO A 88 -3.32 10.46 -9.56
N ARG A 89 -3.15 11.70 -9.09
CA ARG A 89 -3.25 12.93 -9.89
C ARG A 89 -1.90 13.39 -10.43
N ASN A 90 -0.80 12.79 -9.98
CA ASN A 90 0.55 13.16 -10.41
C ASN A 90 0.82 12.63 -11.82
N ALA A 91 0.98 13.53 -12.79
CA ALA A 91 1.23 13.18 -14.19
C ALA A 91 2.47 12.31 -14.39
N LYS A 92 3.56 12.55 -13.62
CA LYS A 92 4.77 11.71 -13.69
C LYS A 92 4.50 10.30 -13.18
N ALA A 93 3.70 10.15 -12.11
CA ALA A 93 3.33 8.84 -11.59
C ALA A 93 2.48 8.06 -12.61
N GLN A 94 1.52 8.71 -13.27
CA GLN A 94 0.72 8.10 -14.32
C GLN A 94 1.56 7.69 -15.54
N ALA A 95 2.51 8.54 -15.96
CA ALA A 95 3.42 8.22 -17.04
C ALA A 95 4.31 7.01 -16.71
N LEU A 96 4.87 6.97 -15.49
CA LEU A 96 5.66 5.83 -15.02
C LEU A 96 4.81 4.55 -14.95
N LYS A 97 3.58 4.64 -14.43
CA LYS A 97 2.64 3.51 -14.39
C LYS A 97 2.42 2.94 -15.79
N LYS A 98 2.08 3.80 -16.75
CA LYS A 98 1.88 3.38 -18.15
C LYS A 98 3.12 2.72 -18.75
N GLN A 99 4.32 3.26 -18.46
CA GLN A 99 5.58 2.71 -18.95
C GLN A 99 5.87 1.31 -18.37
N VAL A 100 5.63 1.10 -17.08
CA VAL A 100 5.85 -0.18 -16.38
C VAL A 100 4.86 -1.22 -16.88
N GLU A 101 3.58 -0.87 -16.93
CA GLU A 101 2.51 -1.76 -17.41
C GLU A 101 2.66 -2.09 -18.91
N GLY A 102 3.15 -1.15 -19.71
CA GLY A 102 3.48 -1.37 -21.13
C GLY A 102 4.62 -2.38 -21.37
N LYS A 103 5.41 -2.66 -20.32
CA LYS A 103 6.42 -3.72 -20.32
C LYS A 103 5.91 -5.05 -19.73
N GLY A 104 4.60 -5.18 -19.50
CA GLY A 104 4.00 -6.36 -18.89
C GLY A 104 4.32 -6.54 -17.40
N GLN A 105 4.77 -5.49 -16.71
CA GLN A 105 5.10 -5.52 -15.29
C GLN A 105 4.00 -4.89 -14.45
N PHE A 106 3.91 -5.26 -13.17
CA PHE A 106 2.98 -4.64 -12.24
C PHE A 106 3.55 -3.35 -11.67
N PHE A 107 2.73 -2.31 -11.59
CA PHE A 107 3.06 -1.06 -10.93
C PHE A 107 2.85 -1.21 -9.42
N THR A 108 3.90 -1.62 -8.71
CA THR A 108 3.87 -1.90 -7.27
C THR A 108 4.48 -0.76 -6.46
N TYR A 109 4.27 -0.79 -5.14
CA TYR A 109 4.83 0.23 -4.24
C TYR A 109 6.36 0.30 -4.32
N GLU A 110 7.03 -0.81 -4.55
CA GLU A 110 8.48 -0.84 -4.73
C GLU A 110 8.91 0.02 -5.93
N VAL A 111 8.14 -0.01 -7.02
CA VAL A 111 8.48 0.75 -8.23
C VAL A 111 8.45 2.24 -7.96
N TYR A 112 7.31 2.79 -7.51
CA TYR A 112 7.18 4.24 -7.36
C TYR A 112 7.92 4.78 -6.14
N MET A 113 8.10 4.01 -5.09
CA MET A 113 8.92 4.40 -3.94
C MET A 113 10.40 4.48 -4.32
N ASN A 114 10.95 3.42 -4.94
CA ASN A 114 12.35 3.45 -5.37
C ASN A 114 12.60 4.53 -6.43
N TYR A 115 11.66 4.73 -7.36
CA TYR A 115 11.76 5.84 -8.31
C TYR A 115 11.81 7.19 -7.59
N SER A 116 10.96 7.41 -6.61
CA SER A 116 10.96 8.63 -5.78
C SER A 116 12.27 8.78 -4.99
N CYS A 117 12.82 7.69 -4.45
CA CYS A 117 14.12 7.69 -3.77
C CYS A 117 15.26 8.11 -4.71
N VAL A 118 15.27 7.60 -5.94
CA VAL A 118 16.28 7.99 -6.94
C VAL A 118 16.18 9.49 -7.26
N LEU A 119 14.97 10.03 -7.42
CA LEU A 119 14.76 11.46 -7.64
C LEU A 119 15.25 12.30 -6.46
N LEU A 120 14.97 11.86 -5.23
CA LEU A 120 15.44 12.54 -4.01
C LEU A 120 16.97 12.54 -3.91
N ILE A 121 17.61 11.41 -4.22
CA ILE A 121 19.07 11.31 -4.23
C ILE A 121 19.66 12.22 -5.31
N ALA A 122 19.07 12.26 -6.50
CA ALA A 122 19.52 13.14 -7.59
C ALA A 122 19.42 14.62 -7.19
N ASP A 123 18.32 15.05 -6.58
CA ASP A 123 18.17 16.40 -6.02
C ASP A 123 19.23 16.70 -4.97
N ALA A 124 19.48 15.79 -4.05
CA ALA A 124 20.48 15.96 -3.00
C ALA A 124 21.91 16.07 -3.57
N LEU A 125 22.25 15.25 -4.58
CA LEU A 125 23.54 15.34 -5.28
C LEU A 125 23.73 16.69 -5.99
N GLN A 126 22.69 17.19 -6.64
CA GLN A 126 22.71 18.51 -7.29
C GLN A 126 22.94 19.62 -6.26
N ARG A 127 22.22 19.61 -5.14
CA ARG A 127 22.37 20.62 -4.07
C ARG A 127 23.73 20.52 -3.36
N ALA A 128 24.22 19.30 -3.13
CA ALA A 128 25.54 19.07 -2.53
C ALA A 128 26.69 19.45 -3.47
N ALA A 129 26.46 19.47 -4.78
CA ALA A 129 27.48 19.58 -5.83
C ALA A 129 28.67 18.61 -5.60
N SER A 130 28.42 17.46 -5.01
CA SER A 130 29.44 16.50 -4.56
C SER A 130 28.84 15.11 -4.32
N ALA A 131 29.62 14.07 -4.59
CA ALA A 131 29.32 12.69 -4.20
C ALA A 131 29.94 12.30 -2.84
N ASP A 132 30.58 13.25 -2.14
CA ASP A 132 31.09 13.02 -0.79
C ASP A 132 29.95 12.64 0.15
N ARG A 133 30.14 11.57 0.93
CA ARG A 133 29.10 11.01 1.80
C ARG A 133 28.59 12.02 2.84
N ALA A 134 29.48 12.80 3.46
CA ALA A 134 29.08 13.74 4.50
C ALA A 134 28.26 14.89 3.91
N LYS A 135 28.68 15.43 2.76
CA LYS A 135 27.95 16.48 2.04
C LYS A 135 26.60 16.00 1.54
N LEU A 136 26.53 14.79 1.00
CA LEU A 136 25.27 14.19 0.55
C LEU A 136 24.32 13.96 1.73
N THR A 137 24.80 13.44 2.86
CA THR A 137 23.99 13.27 4.07
C THR A 137 23.43 14.60 4.57
N ALA A 138 24.25 15.66 4.60
CA ALA A 138 23.79 16.99 4.99
C ALA A 138 22.72 17.54 4.02
N ALA A 139 22.92 17.34 2.72
CA ALA A 139 21.95 17.72 1.69
C ALA A 139 20.62 16.96 1.81
N LEU A 140 20.66 15.67 2.13
CA LEU A 140 19.45 14.88 2.41
C LEU A 140 18.74 15.36 3.68
N ALA A 141 19.49 15.57 4.77
CA ALA A 141 18.94 16.03 6.05
C ALA A 141 18.20 17.37 5.94
N SER A 142 18.67 18.27 5.06
CA SER A 142 18.05 19.58 4.80
C SER A 142 17.07 19.56 3.62
N SER A 143 16.63 18.39 3.15
CA SER A 143 15.79 18.27 1.95
C SER A 143 14.39 18.82 2.16
N THR A 144 13.94 19.61 1.19
CA THR A 144 12.54 20.04 1.01
C THR A 144 12.02 19.61 -0.36
N PHE A 145 12.49 18.46 -0.81
CA PHE A 145 12.18 17.94 -2.15
C PHE A 145 10.69 17.60 -2.28
N ALA A 146 10.05 18.17 -3.30
CA ALA A 146 8.63 17.95 -3.63
C ALA A 146 8.40 17.23 -4.97
N GLY A 147 9.49 16.82 -5.65
CA GLY A 147 9.43 16.19 -6.97
C GLY A 147 9.14 14.70 -6.97
N HIS A 148 8.86 14.11 -5.80
CA HIS A 148 8.50 12.70 -5.65
C HIS A 148 7.09 12.39 -6.18
N LEU A 149 6.74 11.12 -6.28
CA LEU A 149 5.44 10.67 -6.81
C LEU A 149 4.37 10.48 -5.74
N MET A 150 4.70 10.75 -4.48
CA MET A 150 3.89 10.37 -3.31
C MET A 150 2.83 11.44 -2.99
N PRO A 151 1.70 11.05 -2.36
CA PRO A 151 0.58 11.94 -2.04
C PRO A 151 0.80 12.68 -0.71
N TYR A 152 1.90 13.41 -0.61
CA TYR A 152 2.21 14.25 0.55
C TYR A 152 3.09 15.45 0.12
N GLY A 153 3.33 16.37 1.05
CA GLY A 153 4.11 17.57 0.81
C GLY A 153 5.62 17.30 0.65
N PRO A 154 6.43 18.37 0.63
CA PRO A 154 7.88 18.24 0.53
C PRO A 154 8.47 17.36 1.62
N THR A 155 9.59 16.72 1.32
CA THR A 155 10.35 15.99 2.34
C THR A 155 10.74 16.89 3.50
N LYS A 156 10.67 16.37 4.72
CA LYS A 156 11.08 17.05 5.95
C LYS A 156 11.75 16.04 6.86
N PHE A 157 13.06 16.01 6.84
CA PHE A 157 13.82 15.09 7.70
C PHE A 157 14.06 15.67 9.09
N VAL A 158 13.67 14.90 10.11
CA VAL A 158 13.95 15.17 11.52
C VAL A 158 14.52 13.89 12.12
N ASN A 159 15.73 13.99 12.69
CA ASN A 159 16.42 12.83 13.24
C ASN A 159 16.50 11.62 12.28
N GLY A 160 16.69 11.88 11.01
CA GLY A 160 16.80 10.86 9.97
C GLY A 160 15.47 10.29 9.46
N GLN A 161 14.34 10.73 10.01
CA GLN A 161 13.00 10.31 9.56
C GLN A 161 12.35 11.41 8.72
N ASN A 162 11.67 11.03 7.64
CA ASN A 162 10.90 11.95 6.84
C ASN A 162 9.52 12.19 7.47
N GLU A 163 9.40 13.20 8.32
CA GLU A 163 8.12 13.59 8.96
C GLU A 163 7.11 14.20 7.95
N GLY A 164 7.56 14.56 6.76
CA GLY A 164 6.68 14.98 5.68
C GLY A 164 5.92 13.83 5.03
N ALA A 165 6.36 12.57 5.23
CA ALA A 165 5.73 11.41 4.64
C ALA A 165 4.43 11.05 5.36
N ALA A 166 3.41 10.67 4.58
CA ALA A 166 2.14 10.19 5.09
C ALA A 166 1.63 9.01 4.25
N PRO A 167 1.06 7.98 4.88
CA PRO A 167 0.34 6.95 4.16
C PRO A 167 -1.01 7.46 3.67
N VAL A 168 -1.63 6.72 2.78
CA VAL A 168 -3.02 6.91 2.38
C VAL A 168 -3.83 5.65 2.66
N ASN A 169 -5.15 5.79 2.69
CA ASN A 169 -6.03 4.62 2.71
C ASN A 169 -6.48 4.34 1.29
N THR A 170 -6.32 3.11 0.89
CA THR A 170 -6.75 2.59 -0.41
C THR A 170 -7.90 1.60 -0.24
N GLN A 171 -8.65 1.38 -1.29
CA GLN A 171 -9.66 0.33 -1.39
C GLN A 171 -9.71 -0.20 -2.81
N VAL A 172 -9.93 -1.50 -2.96
CA VAL A 172 -10.10 -2.13 -4.27
C VAL A 172 -11.51 -1.90 -4.79
N HIS A 173 -11.63 -1.19 -5.91
CA HIS A 173 -12.87 -0.93 -6.63
C HIS A 173 -12.71 -1.35 -8.10
N ASP A 174 -13.65 -2.09 -8.63
CA ASP A 174 -13.72 -2.42 -10.07
C ASP A 174 -12.38 -2.94 -10.64
N ASN A 175 -11.75 -3.85 -9.91
CA ASN A 175 -10.43 -4.42 -10.22
C ASN A 175 -9.28 -3.40 -10.31
N ASP A 176 -9.43 -2.26 -9.65
CA ASP A 176 -8.41 -1.23 -9.52
C ASP A 176 -8.26 -0.78 -8.06
N ILE A 177 -7.11 -0.24 -7.71
CA ILE A 177 -6.82 0.27 -6.38
C ILE A 177 -7.05 1.78 -6.38
N LYS A 178 -7.98 2.23 -5.56
CA LYS A 178 -8.36 3.64 -5.41
C LYS A 178 -7.91 4.19 -4.07
N VAL A 179 -7.44 5.43 -4.07
CA VAL A 179 -7.22 6.19 -2.83
C VAL A 179 -8.58 6.68 -2.33
N ILE A 180 -8.92 6.36 -1.09
CA ILE A 180 -10.18 6.74 -0.46
C ILE A 180 -9.99 7.80 0.63
N LEU A 181 -8.81 7.86 1.27
CA LEU A 181 -8.44 8.88 2.27
C LEU A 181 -6.94 9.19 2.18
N PRO A 182 -6.50 10.42 2.55
CA PRO A 182 -7.33 11.58 2.90
C PRO A 182 -8.06 12.15 1.67
N ALA A 183 -9.14 12.89 1.91
CA ALA A 183 -10.00 13.44 0.85
C ALA A 183 -9.23 14.27 -0.19
N ALA A 184 -8.16 14.96 0.23
CA ALA A 184 -7.31 15.76 -0.65
C ALA A 184 -6.66 14.95 -1.79
N PHE A 185 -6.45 13.65 -1.62
CA PHE A 185 -5.83 12.75 -2.59
C PHE A 185 -6.78 11.66 -3.10
N ALA A 186 -8.00 11.60 -2.54
CA ALA A 186 -8.97 10.58 -2.88
C ALA A 186 -9.42 10.68 -4.35
N ASN A 187 -9.52 9.54 -5.01
CA ASN A 187 -10.08 9.38 -6.35
C ASN A 187 -11.29 8.43 -6.38
N ALA A 188 -11.73 7.95 -5.20
CA ALA A 188 -12.99 7.26 -4.99
C ALA A 188 -13.54 7.52 -3.59
N LYS A 189 -14.84 7.29 -3.38
CA LYS A 189 -15.44 7.27 -2.05
C LYS A 189 -15.28 5.89 -1.41
N PRO A 190 -15.08 5.79 -0.09
CA PRO A 190 -15.05 4.50 0.57
C PRO A 190 -16.39 3.79 0.46
N VAL A 191 -16.35 2.47 0.26
CA VAL A 191 -17.51 1.58 0.32
C VAL A 191 -17.43 0.79 1.63
N PHE A 192 -18.27 1.15 2.57
CA PHE A 192 -18.38 0.48 3.87
C PHE A 192 -19.84 0.55 4.36
N PRO A 193 -20.44 -0.55 4.80
CA PRO A 193 -19.87 -1.92 4.80
C PRO A 193 -19.60 -2.45 3.40
N MET A 194 -18.72 -3.47 3.30
CA MET A 194 -18.51 -4.20 2.06
C MET A 194 -19.84 -4.80 1.60
N PRO A 195 -20.19 -4.70 0.31
CA PRO A 195 -21.38 -5.34 -0.22
C PRO A 195 -21.40 -6.86 0.01
N ALA A 196 -22.60 -7.41 0.21
CA ALA A 196 -22.82 -8.83 0.52
C ALA A 196 -22.45 -9.74 -0.68
#